data_9b0647f9bf0e4af906bfe4d1465f9dd1
#
_entry.id   9b0647f9bf0e4af906bfe4d1465f9dd1
#
_cell.length_a   1.000
_cell.length_b   1.000
_cell.length_c   1.000
_cell.angle_alpha   90.00
_cell.angle_beta   90.00
_cell.angle_gamma   90.00
#
_symmetry.space_group_name_H-M   'P 1'
#
loop_
_entity.id
_entity.type
_entity.pdbx_description
1 polymer ?
#
loop_
_entity_poly.entity_id
_entity_poly.type
_entity_poly.pdbx_seq_one_letter_code
_entity_poly.pdbx_strand_id
1 'polypeptide(L)' 'MTAAQFEMLEATEAEELLRARFESLTWHGCPPGNALVIASHLDVELLDAITLLQRGCPAHLITPILG' A
#
# COMPACT_ATOMS: atom_id res chain seq x y z
N MET A 1 -2.71 -9.12 -2.84
CA MET A 1 -2.19 -10.15 -1.92
C MET A 1 -3.05 -10.23 -0.68
N THR A 2 -3.30 -11.44 -0.18
CA THR A 2 -4.03 -11.63 1.08
C THR A 2 -3.04 -11.71 2.25
N ALA A 3 -3.54 -11.54 3.48
CA ALA A 3 -2.72 -11.67 4.67
C ALA A 3 -2.12 -13.08 4.79
N ALA A 4 -2.88 -14.12 4.42
CA ALA A 4 -2.38 -15.50 4.44
C ALA A 4 -1.21 -15.70 3.46
N GLN A 5 -1.28 -15.11 2.27
CA GLN A 5 -0.17 -15.17 1.31
C GLN A 5 1.06 -14.44 1.84
N PHE A 6 0.87 -13.28 2.49
CA PHE A 6 1.95 -12.53 3.11
C PHE A 6 2.64 -13.32 4.22
N GLU A 7 1.88 -14.02 5.06
CA GLU A 7 2.43 -14.83 6.15
C GLU A 7 3.29 -15.99 5.68
N MET A 8 3.14 -16.41 4.42
CA MET A 8 3.96 -17.46 3.83
C MET A 8 5.31 -16.95 3.31
N LEU A 9 5.52 -15.64 3.29
CA LEU A 9 6.78 -15.05 2.85
C LEU A 9 7.83 -15.15 3.96
N GLU A 10 9.10 -15.26 3.56
CA GLU A 10 10.21 -15.11 4.51
C GLU A 10 10.29 -13.65 4.98
N ALA A 11 10.92 -13.43 6.14
CA ALA A 11 11.00 -12.09 6.74
C ALA A 11 11.60 -11.06 5.78
N THR A 12 12.67 -11.41 5.06
CA THR A 12 13.31 -10.51 4.11
C THR A 12 12.38 -10.17 2.93
N GLU A 13 11.65 -11.15 2.42
CA GLU A 13 10.68 -10.94 1.35
C GLU A 13 9.52 -10.05 1.81
N ALA A 14 9.04 -10.26 3.03
CA ALA A 14 7.98 -9.45 3.62
C ALA A 14 8.42 -8.00 3.77
N GLU A 15 9.64 -7.75 4.28
CA GLU A 15 10.19 -6.42 4.41
C GLU A 15 10.35 -5.72 3.05
N GLU A 16 10.87 -6.44 2.06
CA GLU A 16 11.04 -5.92 0.71
C GLU A 16 9.70 -5.56 0.08
N LEU A 17 8.68 -6.39 0.27
CA LEU A 17 7.34 -6.11 -0.23
C LEU A 17 6.76 -4.84 0.39
N LEU A 18 6.81 -4.71 1.71
CA LEU A 18 6.30 -3.53 2.40
C LEU A 18 7.04 -2.28 1.98
N ARG A 19 8.36 -2.37 1.86
CA ARG A 19 9.20 -1.26 1.41
C ARG A 19 8.82 -0.84 -0.02
N ALA A 20 8.69 -1.79 -0.93
CA ALA A 20 8.34 -1.51 -2.31
C ALA A 20 6.97 -0.83 -2.42
N ARG A 21 5.99 -1.30 -1.65
CA ARG A 21 4.66 -0.68 -1.60
C ARG A 21 4.74 0.75 -1.06
N PHE A 22 5.46 0.95 0.03
CA PHE A 22 5.65 2.28 0.62
C PHE A 22 6.34 3.24 -0.36
N GLU A 23 7.42 2.81 -0.98
CA GLU A 23 8.18 3.63 -1.92
C GLU A 23 7.34 4.00 -3.15
N SER A 24 6.58 3.06 -3.70
CA SER A 24 5.69 3.34 -4.82
C SER A 24 4.63 4.38 -4.48
N LEU A 25 4.05 4.28 -3.28
CA LEU A 25 3.02 5.22 -2.84
C LEU A 25 3.62 6.61 -2.64
N THR A 26 4.76 6.72 -1.99
CA THR A 26 5.42 8.02 -1.77
C THR A 26 5.90 8.63 -3.09
N TRP A 27 6.36 7.81 -4.02
CA TRP A 27 6.73 8.26 -5.36
C TRP A 27 5.55 8.93 -6.09
N HIS A 28 4.34 8.43 -5.87
CA HIS A 28 3.13 9.00 -6.47
C HIS A 28 2.50 10.10 -5.62
N GLY A 29 3.24 10.66 -4.67
CA GLY A 29 2.81 11.81 -3.89
C GLY A 29 2.01 11.49 -2.63
N CYS A 30 1.93 10.22 -2.24
CA CYS A 30 1.25 9.86 -0.99
C CYS A 30 2.08 10.33 0.22
N PRO A 31 1.47 11.05 1.19
CA PRO A 31 2.17 11.42 2.41
C PRO A 31 2.70 10.17 3.14
N PRO A 32 3.91 10.22 3.74
CA PRO A 32 4.53 9.04 4.35
C PRO A 32 3.68 8.31 5.38
N GLY A 33 2.98 9.02 6.26
CA GLY A 33 2.11 8.40 7.25
C GLY A 33 0.98 7.60 6.61
N ASN A 34 0.33 8.17 5.61
CA ASN A 34 -0.73 7.47 4.86
C ASN A 34 -0.16 6.31 4.04
N ALA A 35 1.04 6.48 3.48
CA ALA A 35 1.70 5.42 2.72
C ALA A 35 2.00 4.20 3.60
N LEU A 36 2.43 4.42 4.85
CA LEU A 36 2.63 3.31 5.79
C LEU A 36 1.33 2.55 6.07
N VAL A 37 0.25 3.27 6.31
CA VAL A 37 -1.06 2.66 6.55
C VAL A 37 -1.50 1.84 5.34
N ILE A 38 -1.45 2.42 4.15
CA ILE A 38 -1.86 1.72 2.92
C ILE A 38 -0.95 0.53 2.65
N ALA A 39 0.36 0.69 2.78
CA ALA A 39 1.32 -0.39 2.53
C ALA A 39 1.08 -1.59 3.46
N SER A 40 0.69 -1.35 4.70
CA SER A 40 0.43 -2.41 5.69
C SER A 40 -0.93 -3.09 5.50
N HIS A 41 -1.85 -2.49 4.75
CA HIS A 41 -3.15 -3.10 4.43
C HIS A 41 -3.01 -3.94 3.16
N LEU A 42 -2.64 -5.21 3.36
CA LEU A 42 -2.28 -6.11 2.26
C LEU A 42 -3.44 -6.42 1.32
N ASP A 43 -4.68 -6.26 1.77
CA ASP A 43 -5.87 -6.45 0.94
C ASP A 43 -6.09 -5.30 -0.04
N VAL A 44 -5.43 -4.16 0.18
CA VAL A 44 -5.47 -3.02 -0.74
C VAL A 44 -4.46 -3.27 -1.86
N GLU A 45 -4.97 -3.38 -3.09
CA GLU A 45 -4.12 -3.53 -4.26
C GLU A 45 -3.34 -2.24 -4.54
N LEU A 46 -2.03 -2.36 -4.69
CA LEU A 46 -1.15 -1.19 -4.88
C LEU A 46 -1.54 -0.37 -6.10
N LEU A 47 -1.83 -1.03 -7.23
CA LEU A 47 -2.20 -0.33 -8.47
C LEU A 47 -3.52 0.44 -8.32
N ASP A 48 -4.49 -0.11 -7.58
CA ASP A 48 -5.75 0.57 -7.33
C ASP A 48 -5.53 1.81 -6.46
N ALA A 49 -4.68 1.70 -5.44
CA ALA A 49 -4.34 2.83 -4.58
C ALA A 49 -3.65 3.94 -5.39
N ILE A 50 -2.70 3.59 -6.25
CA ILE A 50 -2.01 4.54 -7.12
C ILE A 50 -2.99 5.21 -8.07
N THR A 51 -3.90 4.45 -8.66
CA THR A 51 -4.93 4.99 -9.56
C THR A 51 -5.78 6.04 -8.86
N LEU A 52 -6.21 5.77 -7.62
CA LEU A 52 -6.97 6.74 -6.84
C LEU A 52 -6.16 7.99 -6.54
N LEU A 53 -4.88 7.85 -6.18
CA LEU A 53 -4.00 9.00 -5.96
C LEU A 53 -3.88 9.86 -7.23
N GLN A 54 -3.71 9.24 -8.37
CA GLN A 54 -3.61 9.93 -9.66
C GLN A 54 -4.90 10.67 -10.02
N ARG A 55 -6.03 10.19 -9.56
CA ARG A 55 -7.34 10.83 -9.76
C ARG A 55 -7.65 11.92 -8.73
N GLY A 56 -6.72 12.20 -7.82
CA GLY A 56 -6.90 13.24 -6.81
C GLY A 56 -7.61 12.78 -5.55
N CYS A 57 -7.77 11.47 -5.34
CA CYS A 57 -8.36 10.97 -4.11
C CYS A 57 -7.47 11.31 -2.91
N PRO A 58 -8.01 11.90 -1.84
CA PRO A 58 -7.24 12.12 -0.61
C PRO A 58 -6.69 10.80 -0.07
N ALA A 59 -5.40 10.79 0.32
CA ALA A 59 -4.72 9.57 0.73
C ALA A 59 -5.40 8.88 1.91
N HIS A 60 -5.98 9.63 2.85
CA HIS A 60 -6.64 9.05 4.02
C HIS A 60 -7.94 8.31 3.71
N LEU A 61 -8.49 8.48 2.50
CA LEU A 61 -9.71 7.80 2.07
C LEU A 61 -9.45 6.49 1.32
N ILE A 62 -8.20 6.22 0.92
CA ILE A 62 -7.87 5.06 0.10
C ILE A 62 -8.16 3.76 0.85
N THR A 63 -7.69 3.62 2.07
CA THR A 63 -7.94 2.41 2.87
C THR A 63 -9.43 2.20 3.14
N PRO A 64 -10.21 3.21 3.54
CA PRO A 64 -11.67 3.03 3.69
C PRO A 64 -12.38 2.62 2.40
N ILE A 65 -11.91 3.08 1.24
CA ILE A 65 -12.54 2.75 -0.04
C ILE A 65 -12.16 1.35 -0.51
N LEU A 66 -10.89 0.97 -0.42
CA LEU A 66 -10.37 -0.27 -0.99
C LEU A 66 -10.19 -1.40 0.03
N GLY A 67 -10.10 -1.04 1.29
CA GLY A 67 -9.83 -1.99 2.37
C GLY A 67 -11.01 -2.76 2.91
#